data_e7774a9d4e88cfd71c643d14112305bf
#
_entry.id   e7774a9d4e88cfd71c643d14112305bf
#
_cell.length_a   1.000
_cell.length_b   1.000
_cell.length_c   1.000
_cell.angle_alpha   90.00
_cell.angle_beta   90.00
_cell.angle_gamma   90.00
#
_symmetry.space_group_name_H-M   'P 1'
#
loop_
_entity.id
_entity.type
_entity.pdbx_description
1 polymer ?
#
loop_
_entity_poly.entity_id
_entity_poly.type
_entity_poly.pdbx_seq_one_letter_code
_entity_poly.pdbx_strand_id
1 'polypeptide(L)'
;MLRANALSNYRSFLEALTLDPLMLVWLDGGNSPKDNPNENYAREFWELFTLGRDVLYTEDDIKEAARAFTGTLLIRDSGEPRRPVFDIFKHDETPKSIFPGRATPANYNYETVIDLTLEQPEAAQYVARNLFVCFVHDHPSDETVQELADLFVESGFEIEPVVRTLLMSEAFFSEDAQTNQIASPVEHWVGFARTLDMHFASEDSQG
;
A
#
# COMPACT_ATOMS: atom_id res chain seq x y z
N MET A 1 -11.18 0.82 6.83
CA MET A 1 -10.62 0.60 5.50
C MET A 1 -9.96 -0.79 5.39
N LEU A 2 -8.88 -1.14 6.13
CA LEU A 2 -8.08 -2.36 5.95
C LEU A 2 -8.89 -3.68 5.93
N ARG A 3 -9.77 -3.92 6.91
CA ARG A 3 -10.56 -5.18 6.97
C ARG A 3 -11.48 -5.39 5.76
N ALA A 4 -12.02 -4.31 5.21
CA ALA A 4 -12.92 -4.39 4.06
C ALA A 4 -12.17 -4.70 2.75
N ASN A 5 -10.88 -4.37 2.68
CA ASN A 5 -10.07 -4.51 1.48
C ASN A 5 -8.99 -5.60 1.57
N ALA A 6 -8.90 -6.34 2.69
CA ALA A 6 -7.81 -7.29 2.94
C ALA A 6 -7.70 -8.40 1.88
N LEU A 7 -8.80 -8.81 1.27
CA LEU A 7 -8.87 -9.84 0.23
C LEU A 7 -9.54 -9.31 -1.06
N SER A 8 -9.64 -8.00 -1.21
CA SER A 8 -10.28 -7.36 -2.36
C SER A 8 -9.28 -7.12 -3.50
N ASN A 9 -9.75 -6.40 -4.50
CA ASN A 9 -8.93 -5.91 -5.59
C ASN A 9 -7.87 -4.91 -5.09
N TYR A 10 -6.62 -5.13 -5.47
CA TYR A 10 -5.48 -4.33 -4.97
C TYR A 10 -5.51 -2.89 -5.46
N ARG A 11 -5.98 -2.64 -6.69
CA ARG A 11 -6.18 -1.28 -7.21
C ARG A 11 -7.16 -0.49 -6.33
N SER A 12 -8.30 -1.09 -6.01
CA SER A 12 -9.29 -0.49 -5.12
C SER A 12 -8.76 -0.29 -3.70
N PHE A 13 -7.92 -1.21 -3.22
CA PHE A 13 -7.23 -1.06 -1.94
C PHE A 13 -6.28 0.16 -1.95
N LEU A 14 -5.48 0.34 -3.01
CA LEU A 14 -4.56 1.48 -3.16
C LEU A 14 -5.32 2.81 -3.25
N GLU A 15 -6.46 2.86 -3.94
CA GLU A 15 -7.33 4.04 -3.95
C GLU A 15 -7.84 4.37 -2.54
N ALA A 16 -8.37 3.37 -1.84
CA ALA A 16 -8.85 3.53 -0.47
C ALA A 16 -7.75 3.95 0.50
N LEU A 17 -6.51 3.45 0.30
CA LEU A 17 -5.32 3.81 1.07
C LEU A 17 -4.92 5.27 0.81
N THR A 18 -4.88 5.69 -0.46
CA THR A 18 -4.54 7.05 -0.88
C THR A 18 -5.47 8.09 -0.27
N LEU A 19 -6.74 7.75 -0.11
CA LEU A 19 -7.77 8.65 0.42
C LEU A 19 -8.08 8.41 1.91
N ASP A 20 -7.37 7.50 2.58
CA ASP A 20 -7.60 7.25 4.00
C ASP A 20 -7.15 8.44 4.87
N PRO A 21 -8.02 9.00 5.73
CA PRO A 21 -7.68 10.16 6.55
C PRO A 21 -6.47 9.97 7.47
N LEU A 22 -6.21 8.75 7.96
CA LEU A 22 -5.04 8.47 8.81
C LEU A 22 -3.76 8.45 7.98
N MET A 23 -3.80 7.89 6.76
CA MET A 23 -2.66 7.93 5.83
C MET A 23 -2.34 9.36 5.41
N LEU A 24 -3.35 10.16 5.10
CA LEU A 24 -3.19 11.57 4.75
C LEU A 24 -2.62 12.41 5.91
N VAL A 25 -2.90 12.05 7.16
CA VAL A 25 -2.27 12.69 8.34
C VAL A 25 -0.84 12.19 8.52
N TRP A 26 -0.63 10.87 8.44
CA TRP A 26 0.67 10.26 8.76
C TRP A 26 1.76 10.63 7.76
N LEU A 27 1.41 10.73 6.48
CA LEU A 27 2.34 11.06 5.40
C LEU A 27 2.22 12.52 4.91
N ASP A 28 1.55 13.38 5.68
CA ASP A 28 1.33 14.80 5.35
C ASP A 28 0.65 15.05 3.99
N GLY A 29 -0.07 14.03 3.47
CA GLY A 29 -0.75 14.09 2.17
C GLY A 29 -2.00 14.97 2.14
N GLY A 30 -2.56 15.30 3.32
CA GLY A 30 -3.82 16.04 3.45
C GLY A 30 -3.75 17.55 3.18
N ASN A 31 -2.61 18.07 2.76
CA ASN A 31 -2.40 19.44 2.30
C ASN A 31 -1.25 19.50 1.30
N SER A 32 -1.48 18.94 0.11
CA SER A 32 -0.49 18.90 -0.99
C SER A 32 -1.00 19.76 -2.16
N PRO A 33 -0.82 21.10 -2.12
CA PRO A 33 -1.20 21.96 -3.22
C PRO A 33 -0.18 21.93 -4.35
N LYS A 34 -0.61 22.29 -5.58
CA LYS A 34 0.24 22.33 -6.78
C LYS A 34 1.51 23.17 -6.65
N ASP A 35 1.48 24.20 -5.81
CA ASP A 35 2.63 25.10 -5.61
C ASP A 35 3.65 24.52 -4.60
N ASN A 36 3.30 23.46 -3.90
CA ASN A 36 4.16 22.74 -2.96
C ASN A 36 3.74 21.26 -2.86
N PRO A 37 4.00 20.45 -3.92
CA PRO A 37 3.67 19.03 -3.92
C PRO A 37 4.40 18.27 -2.80
N ASN A 38 3.71 17.37 -2.13
CA ASN A 38 4.28 16.55 -1.07
C ASN A 38 4.90 15.27 -1.65
N GLU A 39 6.22 15.20 -1.68
CA GLU A 39 6.96 14.03 -2.16
C GLU A 39 6.89 12.84 -1.21
N ASN A 40 6.63 13.05 0.09
CA ASN A 40 6.65 11.98 1.08
C ASN A 40 5.63 10.88 0.75
N TYR A 41 4.36 11.27 0.47
CA TYR A 41 3.35 10.30 0.09
C TYR A 41 3.71 9.54 -1.19
N ALA A 42 4.20 10.23 -2.23
CA ALA A 42 4.59 9.61 -3.49
C ALA A 42 5.73 8.60 -3.30
N ARG A 43 6.72 8.93 -2.48
CA ARG A 43 7.83 8.05 -2.13
C ARG A 43 7.34 6.81 -1.41
N GLU A 44 6.59 6.96 -0.32
CA GLU A 44 6.07 5.84 0.46
C GLU A 44 5.08 4.98 -0.33
N PHE A 45 4.32 5.57 -1.25
CA PHE A 45 3.44 4.84 -2.16
C PHE A 45 4.22 3.81 -2.99
N TRP A 46 5.39 4.19 -3.51
CA TRP A 46 6.22 3.25 -4.26
C TRP A 46 7.10 2.38 -3.38
N GLU A 47 7.75 2.94 -2.36
CA GLU A 47 8.69 2.19 -1.52
C GLU A 47 8.02 1.13 -0.66
N LEU A 48 6.90 1.46 -0.02
CA LEU A 48 6.27 0.59 0.98
C LEU A 48 5.04 -0.15 0.46
N PHE A 49 4.35 0.43 -0.52
CA PHE A 49 3.05 -0.14 -0.89
C PHE A 49 3.06 -0.84 -2.25
N THR A 50 3.95 -0.51 -3.21
CA THR A 50 3.77 -1.01 -4.57
C THR A 50 5.00 -1.56 -5.28
N LEU A 51 6.17 -0.93 -5.21
CA LEU A 51 7.34 -1.30 -6.02
C LEU A 51 8.53 -1.79 -5.19
N GLY A 52 8.65 -1.30 -3.96
CA GLY A 52 9.87 -1.46 -3.16
C GLY A 52 10.89 -0.35 -3.42
N ARG A 53 11.95 -0.34 -2.62
CA ARG A 53 12.98 0.70 -2.67
C ARG A 53 13.95 0.46 -3.83
N ASP A 54 14.33 1.54 -4.52
CA ASP A 54 15.39 1.57 -5.53
C ASP A 54 15.21 0.58 -6.71
N VAL A 55 13.96 0.27 -7.09
CA VAL A 55 13.69 -0.76 -8.10
C VAL A 55 13.53 -0.16 -9.51
N LEU A 56 12.62 0.77 -9.69
CA LEU A 56 12.21 1.25 -11.02
C LEU A 56 12.28 2.75 -11.17
N TYR A 57 11.85 3.49 -10.16
CA TYR A 57 11.64 4.93 -10.20
C TYR A 57 12.89 5.72 -9.79
N THR A 58 12.95 6.95 -10.21
CA THR A 58 13.98 7.94 -9.87
C THR A 58 13.41 9.02 -8.95
N GLU A 59 14.28 9.87 -8.38
CA GLU A 59 13.84 11.04 -7.61
C GLU A 59 13.00 12.01 -8.45
N ASP A 60 13.21 12.08 -9.75
CA ASP A 60 12.41 12.92 -10.63
C ASP A 60 11.02 12.31 -10.87
N ASP A 61 10.91 10.97 -10.94
CA ASP A 61 9.60 10.30 -10.97
C ASP A 61 8.81 10.56 -9.69
N ILE A 62 9.46 10.56 -8.52
CA ILE A 62 8.80 10.88 -7.23
C ILE A 62 8.22 12.29 -7.25
N LYS A 63 8.96 13.28 -7.75
CA LYS A 63 8.47 14.66 -7.88
C LYS A 63 7.28 14.75 -8.83
N GLU A 64 7.35 14.06 -9.96
CA GLU A 64 6.26 14.03 -10.93
C GLU A 64 5.01 13.31 -10.38
N ALA A 65 5.19 12.21 -9.64
CA ALA A 65 4.09 11.56 -8.94
C ALA A 65 3.51 12.45 -7.82
N ALA A 66 4.35 13.15 -7.06
CA ALA A 66 3.90 14.10 -6.05
C ALA A 66 2.99 15.18 -6.65
N ARG A 67 3.31 15.69 -7.85
CA ARG A 67 2.45 16.61 -8.61
C ARG A 67 1.11 15.97 -8.97
N ALA A 68 1.09 14.68 -9.30
CA ALA A 68 -0.14 13.95 -9.60
C ALA A 68 -1.03 13.72 -8.37
N PHE A 69 -0.44 13.60 -7.18
CA PHE A 69 -1.16 13.48 -5.90
C PHE A 69 -1.66 14.82 -5.34
N THR A 70 -1.35 15.97 -5.97
CA THR A 70 -1.82 17.29 -5.53
C THR A 70 -3.33 17.43 -5.61
N GLY A 71 -3.89 18.35 -4.83
CA GLY A 71 -5.31 18.67 -4.83
C GLY A 71 -6.14 17.90 -3.79
N THR A 72 -5.60 16.85 -3.18
CA THR A 72 -6.28 16.18 -2.07
C THR A 72 -6.10 16.97 -0.78
N LEU A 73 -7.21 17.37 -0.19
CA LEU A 73 -7.27 18.11 1.07
C LEU A 73 -7.94 17.27 2.13
N LEU A 74 -7.44 17.36 3.36
CA LEU A 74 -8.08 16.77 4.52
C LEU A 74 -8.84 17.83 5.30
N ILE A 75 -10.15 17.89 5.12
CA ILE A 75 -11.01 18.86 5.81
C ILE A 75 -11.70 18.25 7.01
N ARG A 76 -12.09 19.12 7.95
CA ARG A 76 -12.86 18.76 9.13
C ARG A 76 -14.01 19.76 9.31
N ASP A 77 -15.22 19.27 9.17
CA ASP A 77 -16.40 20.02 9.57
C ASP A 77 -16.58 19.95 11.09
N SER A 78 -17.26 20.95 11.69
CA SER A 78 -17.42 21.01 13.14
C SER A 78 -18.17 19.80 13.69
N GLY A 79 -17.51 19.03 14.55
CA GLY A 79 -18.07 17.82 15.17
C GLY A 79 -17.93 16.53 14.36
N GLU A 80 -17.45 16.61 13.11
CA GLU A 80 -17.31 15.44 12.23
C GLU A 80 -15.86 14.93 12.15
N PRO A 81 -15.65 13.65 11.82
CA PRO A 81 -14.33 13.12 11.47
C PRO A 81 -13.72 13.84 10.26
N ARG A 82 -12.41 13.87 10.18
CA ARG A 82 -11.71 14.36 8.99
C ARG A 82 -12.06 13.51 7.78
N ARG A 83 -12.24 14.16 6.63
CA ARG A 83 -12.51 13.49 5.35
C ARG A 83 -11.68 14.06 4.21
N PRO A 84 -11.27 13.24 3.23
CA PRO A 84 -10.59 13.73 2.04
C PRO A 84 -11.58 14.48 1.14
N VAL A 85 -11.10 15.55 0.53
CA VAL A 85 -11.83 16.29 -0.51
C VAL A 85 -10.84 16.67 -1.61
N PHE A 86 -11.22 16.45 -2.85
CA PHE A 86 -10.42 16.87 -4.00
C PHE A 86 -10.79 18.30 -4.41
N ASP A 87 -9.77 19.16 -4.51
CA ASP A 87 -9.89 20.55 -4.98
C ASP A 87 -9.08 20.71 -6.27
N ILE A 88 -9.77 20.81 -7.39
CA ILE A 88 -9.14 20.95 -8.71
C ILE A 88 -8.27 22.23 -8.83
N PHE A 89 -8.60 23.29 -8.11
CA PHE A 89 -7.81 24.55 -8.16
C PHE A 89 -6.44 24.37 -7.48
N LYS A 90 -6.28 23.37 -6.63
CA LYS A 90 -5.03 23.00 -5.98
C LYS A 90 -4.31 21.84 -6.65
N HIS A 91 -4.93 21.20 -7.64
CA HIS A 91 -4.30 20.14 -8.43
C HIS A 91 -3.40 20.74 -9.52
N ASP A 92 -2.28 20.10 -9.78
CA ASP A 92 -1.39 20.42 -10.91
C ASP A 92 -1.92 19.75 -12.18
N GLU A 93 -2.51 20.54 -13.06
CA GLU A 93 -3.09 20.06 -14.33
C GLU A 93 -2.07 20.00 -15.48
N THR A 94 -0.80 20.31 -15.24
CA THR A 94 0.23 20.26 -16.29
C THR A 94 0.70 18.82 -16.53
N PRO A 95 1.21 18.50 -17.75
CA PRO A 95 1.74 17.18 -18.04
C PRO A 95 2.85 16.76 -17.08
N LYS A 96 2.84 15.49 -16.67
CA LYS A 96 3.82 14.85 -15.79
C LYS A 96 4.47 13.70 -16.53
N SER A 97 5.77 13.49 -16.33
CA SER A 97 6.54 12.41 -16.94
C SER A 97 6.92 11.40 -15.85
N ILE A 98 6.14 10.33 -15.74
CA ILE A 98 6.38 9.24 -14.80
C ILE A 98 6.84 8.02 -15.58
N PHE A 99 7.85 7.31 -15.11
CA PHE A 99 8.47 6.16 -15.77
C PHE A 99 8.87 6.46 -17.22
N PRO A 100 9.85 7.35 -17.48
CA PRO A 100 10.26 7.74 -18.83
C PRO A 100 10.58 6.54 -19.72
N GLY A 101 9.98 6.51 -20.91
CA GLY A 101 10.11 5.40 -21.86
C GLY A 101 9.14 4.24 -21.62
N ARG A 102 8.42 4.21 -20.50
CA ARG A 102 7.34 3.24 -20.22
C ARG A 102 5.96 3.88 -20.28
N ALA A 103 5.83 5.16 -19.94
CA ALA A 103 4.57 5.91 -20.04
C ALA A 103 4.75 7.20 -20.86
N THR A 104 3.67 7.66 -21.51
CA THR A 104 3.65 8.92 -22.25
C THR A 104 3.27 10.06 -21.32
N PRO A 105 4.02 11.17 -21.28
CA PRO A 105 3.67 12.30 -20.42
C PRO A 105 2.24 12.82 -20.66
N ALA A 106 1.47 12.96 -19.58
CA ALA A 106 0.10 13.45 -19.61
C ALA A 106 -0.28 14.13 -18.29
N ASN A 107 -1.47 14.72 -18.24
CA ASN A 107 -2.02 15.25 -17.00
C ASN A 107 -2.51 14.08 -16.11
N TYR A 108 -1.60 13.52 -15.33
CA TYR A 108 -1.88 12.43 -14.39
C TYR A 108 -2.46 12.95 -13.09
N ASN A 109 -3.39 12.18 -12.52
CA ASN A 109 -3.89 12.27 -11.15
C ASN A 109 -3.50 11.01 -10.36
N TYR A 110 -3.91 10.91 -9.10
CA TYR A 110 -3.57 9.78 -8.24
C TYR A 110 -4.08 8.43 -8.81
N GLU A 111 -5.25 8.38 -9.42
CA GLU A 111 -5.81 7.16 -10.03
C GLU A 111 -4.92 6.67 -11.17
N THR A 112 -4.48 7.61 -12.02
CA THR A 112 -3.59 7.30 -13.15
C THR A 112 -2.21 6.83 -12.66
N VAL A 113 -1.68 7.41 -11.56
CA VAL A 113 -0.42 6.93 -10.97
C VAL A 113 -0.56 5.49 -10.47
N ILE A 114 -1.69 5.15 -9.84
CA ILE A 114 -1.99 3.77 -9.43
C ILE A 114 -1.98 2.85 -10.64
N ASP A 115 -2.70 3.21 -11.71
CA ASP A 115 -2.77 2.40 -12.95
C ASP A 115 -1.39 2.20 -13.57
N LEU A 116 -0.64 3.27 -13.79
CA LEU A 116 0.72 3.21 -14.34
C LEU A 116 1.67 2.36 -13.48
N THR A 117 1.50 2.39 -12.17
CA THR A 117 2.29 1.58 -11.25
C THR A 117 1.95 0.10 -11.38
N LEU A 118 0.67 -0.24 -11.44
CA LEU A 118 0.22 -1.62 -11.58
C LEU A 118 0.51 -2.22 -12.96
N GLU A 119 0.70 -1.39 -13.99
CA GLU A 119 1.19 -1.83 -15.30
C GLU A 119 2.66 -2.30 -15.28
N GLN A 120 3.42 -1.96 -14.22
CA GLN A 120 4.81 -2.37 -14.10
C GLN A 120 4.89 -3.80 -13.52
N PRO A 121 5.61 -4.74 -14.17
CA PRO A 121 5.79 -6.10 -13.66
C PRO A 121 6.35 -6.14 -12.24
N GLU A 122 7.19 -5.19 -11.90
CA GLU A 122 7.83 -5.04 -10.60
C GLU A 122 6.80 -4.87 -9.47
N ALA A 123 5.64 -4.24 -9.75
CA ALA A 123 4.58 -4.07 -8.75
C ALA A 123 3.93 -5.40 -8.36
N ALA A 124 3.61 -6.25 -9.34
CA ALA A 124 3.05 -7.57 -9.07
C ALA A 124 4.05 -8.46 -8.33
N GLN A 125 5.33 -8.43 -8.73
CA GLN A 125 6.40 -9.18 -8.07
C GLN A 125 6.61 -8.73 -6.62
N TYR A 126 6.55 -7.42 -6.35
CA TYR A 126 6.69 -6.87 -5.00
C TYR A 126 5.56 -7.36 -4.09
N VAL A 127 4.31 -7.27 -4.54
CA VAL A 127 3.15 -7.74 -3.76
C VAL A 127 3.20 -9.25 -3.54
N ALA A 128 3.49 -10.02 -4.58
CA ALA A 128 3.61 -11.48 -4.52
C ALA A 128 4.69 -11.92 -3.53
N ARG A 129 5.87 -11.30 -3.58
CA ARG A 129 6.97 -11.54 -2.64
C ARG A 129 6.57 -11.23 -1.20
N ASN A 130 5.94 -10.08 -0.97
CA ASN A 130 5.52 -9.68 0.39
C ASN A 130 4.44 -10.59 0.96
N LEU A 131 3.47 -11.03 0.15
CA LEU A 131 2.48 -12.01 0.56
C LEU A 131 3.14 -13.37 0.91
N PHE A 132 4.08 -13.83 0.09
CA PHE A 132 4.81 -15.05 0.38
C PHE A 132 5.59 -14.95 1.69
N VAL A 133 6.35 -13.87 1.88
CA VAL A 133 7.14 -13.62 3.11
C VAL A 133 6.24 -13.54 4.34
N CYS A 134 5.06 -12.94 4.19
CA CYS A 134 4.09 -12.82 5.29
C CYS A 134 3.52 -14.17 5.75
N PHE A 135 3.26 -15.09 4.81
CA PHE A 135 2.54 -16.34 5.12
C PHE A 135 3.42 -17.58 5.16
N VAL A 136 4.59 -17.58 4.51
CA VAL A 136 5.41 -18.79 4.32
C VAL A 136 6.77 -18.64 4.98
N HIS A 137 7.75 -18.02 4.31
CA HIS A 137 9.09 -17.76 4.84
C HIS A 137 9.77 -16.62 4.06
N ASP A 138 10.89 -16.11 4.58
CA ASP A 138 11.56 -14.89 4.10
C ASP A 138 12.44 -15.08 2.84
N HIS A 139 12.53 -16.30 2.28
CA HIS A 139 13.40 -16.63 1.15
C HIS A 139 12.65 -17.27 -0.04
N PRO A 140 11.63 -16.61 -0.65
CA PRO A 140 10.99 -17.15 -1.85
C PRO A 140 11.98 -17.21 -3.00
N SER A 141 11.90 -18.27 -3.83
CA SER A 141 12.62 -18.29 -5.11
C SER A 141 12.03 -17.27 -6.08
N ASP A 142 12.85 -16.78 -7.01
CA ASP A 142 12.36 -15.84 -8.03
C ASP A 142 11.30 -16.48 -8.92
N GLU A 143 11.38 -17.80 -9.18
CA GLU A 143 10.37 -18.57 -9.91
C GLU A 143 9.02 -18.56 -9.18
N THR A 144 9.00 -18.84 -7.88
CA THR A 144 7.78 -18.78 -7.05
C THR A 144 7.17 -17.38 -7.03
N VAL A 145 8.01 -16.35 -6.90
CA VAL A 145 7.55 -14.96 -6.95
C VAL A 145 6.92 -14.64 -8.29
N GLN A 146 7.54 -15.09 -9.39
CA GLN A 146 7.00 -14.85 -10.73
C GLN A 146 5.67 -15.56 -10.95
N GLU A 147 5.54 -16.84 -10.57
CA GLU A 147 4.27 -17.57 -10.66
C GLU A 147 3.13 -16.91 -9.89
N LEU A 148 3.41 -16.41 -8.69
CA LEU A 148 2.42 -15.69 -7.88
C LEU A 148 2.10 -14.31 -8.46
N ALA A 149 3.07 -13.62 -9.04
CA ALA A 149 2.88 -12.35 -9.72
C ALA A 149 2.03 -12.52 -10.98
N ASP A 150 2.28 -13.58 -11.78
CA ASP A 150 1.49 -13.90 -12.95
C ASP A 150 0.03 -14.20 -12.56
N LEU A 151 -0.19 -15.02 -11.54
CA LEU A 151 -1.53 -15.29 -10.99
C LEU A 151 -2.22 -13.99 -10.54
N PHE A 152 -1.48 -13.08 -9.88
CA PHE A 152 -2.02 -11.81 -9.41
C PHE A 152 -2.47 -10.92 -10.57
N VAL A 153 -1.65 -10.81 -11.63
CA VAL A 153 -2.01 -10.07 -12.85
C VAL A 153 -3.18 -10.73 -13.59
N GLU A 154 -3.14 -12.05 -13.79
CA GLU A 154 -4.20 -12.80 -14.47
C GLU A 154 -5.56 -12.71 -13.77
N SER A 155 -5.55 -12.62 -12.44
CA SER A 155 -6.77 -12.40 -11.64
C SER A 155 -7.31 -10.97 -11.72
N GLY A 156 -6.62 -10.04 -12.40
CA GLY A 156 -6.97 -8.62 -12.40
C GLY A 156 -6.62 -7.92 -11.09
N PHE A 157 -5.54 -8.31 -10.46
CA PHE A 157 -5.04 -7.81 -9.17
C PHE A 157 -5.95 -8.14 -7.98
N GLU A 158 -6.64 -9.28 -8.00
CA GLU A 158 -7.39 -9.80 -6.85
C GLU A 158 -6.43 -10.46 -5.84
N ILE A 159 -6.51 -10.04 -4.57
CA ILE A 159 -5.63 -10.56 -3.50
C ILE A 159 -6.05 -11.98 -3.09
N GLU A 160 -7.35 -12.27 -3.03
CA GLU A 160 -7.87 -13.56 -2.53
C GLU A 160 -7.28 -14.78 -3.26
N PRO A 161 -7.22 -14.85 -4.61
CA PRO A 161 -6.66 -16.00 -5.32
C PRO A 161 -5.20 -16.29 -4.93
N VAL A 162 -4.39 -15.25 -4.78
CA VAL A 162 -2.97 -15.38 -4.41
C VAL A 162 -2.84 -15.93 -2.99
N VAL A 163 -3.56 -15.33 -2.03
CA VAL A 163 -3.55 -15.79 -0.63
C VAL A 163 -4.08 -17.21 -0.53
N ARG A 164 -5.14 -17.56 -1.25
CA ARG A 164 -5.68 -18.92 -1.28
C ARG A 164 -4.63 -19.92 -1.80
N THR A 165 -3.96 -19.61 -2.89
CA THR A 165 -2.89 -20.45 -3.46
C THR A 165 -1.76 -20.65 -2.46
N LEU A 166 -1.31 -19.60 -1.80
CA LEU A 166 -0.28 -19.68 -0.76
C LEU A 166 -0.68 -20.59 0.40
N LEU A 167 -1.88 -20.39 0.97
CA LEU A 167 -2.36 -21.16 2.12
C LEU A 167 -2.65 -22.64 1.79
N MET A 168 -2.81 -22.98 0.51
CA MET A 168 -3.01 -24.36 0.04
C MET A 168 -1.73 -24.99 -0.51
N SER A 169 -0.62 -24.28 -0.57
CA SER A 169 0.65 -24.77 -1.11
C SER A 169 1.38 -25.68 -0.14
N GLU A 170 2.21 -26.58 -0.65
CA GLU A 170 3.13 -27.40 0.16
C GLU A 170 4.11 -26.51 0.95
N ALA A 171 4.51 -25.36 0.36
CA ALA A 171 5.41 -24.43 0.98
C ALA A 171 4.86 -23.89 2.32
N PHE A 172 3.56 -23.61 2.41
CA PHE A 172 2.92 -23.16 3.64
C PHE A 172 2.99 -24.18 4.79
N PHE A 173 2.99 -25.49 4.45
CA PHE A 173 3.07 -26.58 5.44
C PHE A 173 4.50 -27.11 5.66
N SER A 174 5.50 -26.48 5.05
CA SER A 174 6.91 -26.88 5.20
C SER A 174 7.44 -26.64 6.61
N GLU A 175 8.52 -27.32 6.99
CA GLU A 175 9.22 -27.08 8.26
C GLU A 175 9.78 -25.66 8.31
N ASP A 176 10.26 -25.12 7.18
CA ASP A 176 10.77 -23.77 7.08
C ASP A 176 9.67 -22.73 7.39
N ALA A 177 8.46 -22.90 6.86
CA ALA A 177 7.34 -22.02 7.17
C ALA A 177 6.94 -22.04 8.65
N GLN A 178 7.04 -23.21 9.31
CA GLN A 178 6.66 -23.37 10.72
C GLN A 178 7.66 -22.74 11.69
N THR A 179 8.91 -22.59 11.30
CA THR A 179 10.00 -22.18 12.20
C THR A 179 10.58 -20.80 11.88
N ASN A 180 10.22 -20.20 10.75
CA ASN A 180 10.86 -19.00 10.23
C ASN A 180 10.29 -17.68 10.78
N GLN A 181 9.03 -17.66 11.19
CA GLN A 181 8.43 -16.41 11.65
C GLN A 181 8.71 -16.17 13.13
N ILE A 182 9.49 -15.11 13.41
CA ILE A 182 9.70 -14.61 14.76
C ILE A 182 8.62 -13.57 15.05
N ALA A 183 7.76 -13.84 16.03
CA ALA A 183 6.73 -12.89 16.44
C ALA A 183 7.37 -11.58 16.91
N SER A 184 6.85 -10.46 16.39
CA SER A 184 7.24 -9.13 16.87
C SER A 184 6.89 -8.99 18.38
N PRO A 185 7.52 -8.06 19.11
CA PRO A 185 7.16 -7.81 20.51
C PRO A 185 5.65 -7.51 20.70
N VAL A 186 5.04 -6.80 19.73
CA VAL A 186 3.61 -6.49 19.78
C VAL A 186 2.76 -7.74 19.59
N GLU A 187 3.06 -8.55 18.58
CA GLU A 187 2.36 -9.82 18.32
C GLU A 187 2.48 -10.78 19.51
N HIS A 188 3.69 -10.88 20.09
CA HIS A 188 3.92 -11.70 21.25
C HIS A 188 3.06 -11.26 22.44
N TRP A 189 3.09 -9.98 22.80
CA TRP A 189 2.34 -9.45 23.93
C TRP A 189 0.83 -9.48 23.72
N VAL A 190 0.35 -9.09 22.53
CA VAL A 190 -1.08 -9.13 22.22
C VAL A 190 -1.58 -10.58 22.15
N GLY A 191 -0.81 -11.48 21.55
CA GLY A 191 -1.10 -12.92 21.52
C GLY A 191 -1.18 -13.51 22.91
N PHE A 192 -0.20 -13.22 23.76
CA PHE A 192 -0.16 -13.66 25.15
C PHE A 192 -1.37 -13.14 25.95
N ALA A 193 -1.66 -11.83 25.86
CA ALA A 193 -2.80 -11.22 26.54
C ALA A 193 -4.14 -11.84 26.10
N ARG A 194 -4.31 -12.11 24.81
CA ARG A 194 -5.51 -12.77 24.27
C ARG A 194 -5.63 -14.22 24.72
N THR A 195 -4.54 -14.97 24.73
CA THR A 195 -4.54 -16.37 25.15
C THR A 195 -4.91 -16.52 26.62
N LEU A 196 -4.50 -15.56 27.45
CA LEU A 196 -4.80 -15.54 28.89
C LEU A 196 -6.08 -14.76 29.24
N ASP A 197 -6.85 -14.29 28.25
CA ASP A 197 -8.05 -13.46 28.43
C ASP A 197 -7.83 -12.25 29.36
N MET A 198 -6.67 -11.61 29.22
CA MET A 198 -6.29 -10.46 30.03
C MET A 198 -7.08 -9.22 29.64
N HIS A 199 -7.74 -8.62 30.62
CA HIS A 199 -8.41 -7.34 30.47
C HIS A 199 -7.57 -6.23 31.11
N PHE A 200 -7.22 -5.20 30.32
CA PHE A 200 -6.55 -4.01 30.83
C PHE A 200 -7.62 -2.99 31.22
N ALA A 201 -7.52 -2.44 32.43
CA ALA A 201 -8.39 -1.33 32.83
C ALA A 201 -8.11 -0.12 31.94
N SER A 202 -9.15 0.51 31.38
CA SER A 202 -9.01 1.80 30.72
C SER A 202 -8.73 2.88 31.79
N GLU A 203 -7.84 3.83 31.50
CA GLU A 203 -7.55 4.96 32.40
C GLU A 203 -8.77 5.84 32.70
N ASP A 204 -9.86 5.70 31.93
CA ASP A 204 -11.11 6.47 32.09
C ASP A 204 -11.97 6.03 33.27
N SER A 205 -11.54 5.08 34.09
CA SER A 205 -12.29 4.63 35.28
C SER A 205 -11.94 5.37 36.58
N GLN A 206 -11.13 6.45 36.51
CA GLN A 206 -10.86 7.36 37.61
C GLN A 206 -11.35 8.79 37.27
N GLY A 207 -12.65 9.01 37.34
CA GLY A 207 -13.29 10.29 37.27
C GLY A 207 -14.22 10.48 38.47
#